data_6eec3f5c702b8ea05b60ff0e63612ba0
#
_entry.id   6eec3f5c702b8ea05b60ff0e63612ba0
#
_cell.length_a   1.000
_cell.length_b   1.000
_cell.length_c   1.000
_cell.angle_alpha   90.00
_cell.angle_beta   90.00
_cell.angle_gamma   90.00
#
_symmetry.space_group_name_H-M   'P 1'
#
loop_
_entity.id
_entity.type
_entity.pdbx_description
1 polymer ?
#
loop_
_entity_poly.entity_id
_entity_poly.type
_entity_poly.pdbx_seq_one_letter_code
_entity_poly.pdbx_strand_id
1 'polypeptide(L)'
;MTVRVPTYCTSSDIADWIRIAINPNTDPNTSMVDENIMDNEDRIDRLTGHTWLTDKLVTEEFSVNKLYDWGRGMPLFPRKRNLKDFDSTKGDKFEIWDGGEWSDQTPTGDGDDQIIYFQEIKGVIYLRGYLFTILRTNRFRVTYRYGGDNERIKDVTEPIPRDIKKACKLMTCIDILGTDFQMSQIAYGGEGNIDKNKVMDRWQEEIDQII
;
A
#
# COMPACT_ATOMS: atom_id res chain seq x y z
N MET A 1 1.24 -0.11 23.17
CA MET A 1 0.61 0.29 21.88
C MET A 1 1.52 1.32 21.23
N THR A 2 2.09 1.02 20.08
CA THR A 2 2.87 2.00 19.30
C THR A 2 1.86 2.96 18.66
N VAL A 3 1.96 4.24 18.96
CA VAL A 3 1.12 5.26 18.33
C VAL A 3 1.59 5.38 16.87
N ARG A 4 0.68 5.19 15.90
CA ARG A 4 0.96 5.44 14.49
C ARG A 4 1.18 6.94 14.30
N VAL A 5 2.12 7.30 13.44
CA VAL A 5 2.39 8.69 13.06
C VAL A 5 2.31 8.81 11.53
N PRO A 6 1.96 9.99 10.99
CA PRO A 6 1.99 10.26 9.57
C PRO A 6 3.37 10.00 8.96
N THR A 7 3.41 9.45 7.75
CA THR A 7 4.67 9.03 7.09
C THR A 7 4.85 9.64 5.70
N TYR A 8 3.77 9.89 4.95
CA TYR A 8 3.85 10.43 3.59
C TYR A 8 4.00 11.94 3.57
N CYS A 9 3.35 12.62 4.48
CA CYS A 9 3.53 14.05 4.74
C CYS A 9 3.25 14.35 6.21
N THR A 10 3.44 15.58 6.63
CA THR A 10 3.24 16.04 8.01
C THR A 10 2.15 17.12 8.07
N SER A 11 1.58 17.34 9.26
CA SER A 11 0.65 18.45 9.49
C SER A 11 1.26 19.82 9.18
N SER A 12 2.59 19.98 9.35
CA SER A 12 3.31 21.19 8.90
C SER A 12 3.31 21.34 7.38
N ASP A 13 3.48 20.25 6.63
CA ASP A 13 3.39 20.27 5.17
C ASP A 13 2.01 20.72 4.68
N ILE A 14 0.96 20.30 5.38
CA ILE A 14 -0.42 20.72 5.10
C ILE A 14 -0.60 22.21 5.43
N ALA A 15 -0.17 22.63 6.62
CA ALA A 15 -0.23 24.03 7.06
C ALA A 15 0.43 24.97 6.06
N ASP A 16 1.63 24.61 5.58
CA ASP A 16 2.37 25.40 4.58
C ASP A 16 1.66 25.43 3.22
N TRP A 17 1.02 24.33 2.82
CA TRP A 17 0.32 24.24 1.54
C TRP A 17 -0.94 25.11 1.49
N ILE A 18 -1.78 25.01 2.54
CA ILE A 18 -3.03 25.80 2.61
C ILE A 18 -2.82 27.18 3.28
N ARG A 19 -1.61 27.47 3.75
CA ARG A 19 -1.22 28.73 4.43
C ARG A 19 -2.06 29.03 5.67
N ILE A 20 -2.36 28.02 6.46
CA ILE A 20 -3.13 28.13 7.68
C ILE A 20 -2.31 27.56 8.82
N ALA A 21 -2.33 28.25 9.96
CA ALA A 21 -1.69 27.73 11.16
C ALA A 21 -2.44 26.51 11.68
N ILE A 22 -1.75 25.38 11.81
CA ILE A 22 -2.25 24.14 12.41
C ILE A 22 -1.43 23.89 13.68
N ASN A 23 -2.10 23.87 14.82
CA ASN A 23 -1.49 23.61 16.12
C ASN A 23 -2.51 22.93 17.05
N PRO A 24 -2.14 22.49 18.25
CA PRO A 24 -3.05 21.79 19.15
C PRO A 24 -4.32 22.56 19.56
N ASN A 25 -4.32 23.90 19.39
CA ASN A 25 -5.42 24.78 19.79
C ASN A 25 -6.23 25.31 18.60
N THR A 26 -5.91 24.92 17.37
CA THR A 26 -6.67 25.31 16.17
C THR A 26 -7.74 24.29 15.83
N ASP A 27 -8.65 24.67 14.96
CA ASP A 27 -9.63 23.79 14.37
C ASP A 27 -9.52 23.90 12.84
N PRO A 28 -9.02 22.83 12.13
CA PRO A 28 -8.58 21.54 12.70
C PRO A 28 -7.30 21.67 13.53
N ASN A 29 -7.19 20.83 14.56
CA ASN A 29 -5.95 20.73 15.34
C ASN A 29 -4.97 19.73 14.73
N THR A 30 -3.73 19.72 15.21
CA THR A 30 -2.66 18.83 14.72
C THR A 30 -3.07 17.35 14.72
N SER A 31 -3.74 16.87 15.78
CA SER A 31 -4.15 15.45 15.88
C SER A 31 -5.17 15.07 14.81
N MET A 32 -6.15 15.93 14.56
CA MET A 32 -7.16 15.70 13.50
C MET A 32 -6.53 15.67 12.11
N VAL A 33 -5.56 16.57 11.87
CA VAL A 33 -4.84 16.60 10.59
C VAL A 33 -3.98 15.35 10.41
N ASP A 34 -3.29 14.93 11.47
CA ASP A 34 -2.47 13.71 11.45
C ASP A 34 -3.32 12.45 11.20
N GLU A 35 -4.52 12.36 11.81
CA GLU A 35 -5.49 11.28 11.52
C GLU A 35 -5.93 11.30 10.05
N ASN A 36 -6.29 12.44 9.50
CA ASN A 36 -6.66 12.58 8.09
C ASN A 36 -5.51 12.20 7.14
N ILE A 37 -4.26 12.54 7.49
CA ILE A 37 -3.10 12.12 6.70
C ILE A 37 -2.99 10.59 6.71
N MET A 38 -3.08 9.95 7.87
CA MET A 38 -2.98 8.50 7.99
C MET A 38 -4.09 7.76 7.24
N ASP A 39 -5.31 8.29 7.23
CA ASP A 39 -6.43 7.73 6.46
C ASP A 39 -6.17 7.84 4.96
N ASN A 40 -5.61 8.96 4.50
CA ASN A 40 -5.24 9.17 3.11
C ASN A 40 -4.03 8.33 2.67
N GLU A 41 -3.05 8.08 3.55
CA GLU A 41 -1.99 7.10 3.31
C GLU A 41 -2.58 5.71 3.02
N ASP A 42 -3.50 5.25 3.88
CA ASP A 42 -4.16 3.95 3.70
C ASP A 42 -5.05 3.91 2.45
N ARG A 43 -5.64 5.05 2.06
CA ARG A 43 -6.41 5.17 0.83
C ARG A 43 -5.52 5.08 -0.40
N ILE A 44 -4.38 5.76 -0.42
CA ILE A 44 -3.39 5.71 -1.50
C ILE A 44 -2.86 4.28 -1.64
N ASP A 45 -2.48 3.63 -0.53
CA ASP A 45 -1.99 2.25 -0.53
C ASP A 45 -3.03 1.27 -1.13
N ARG A 46 -4.32 1.49 -0.85
CA ARG A 46 -5.39 0.68 -1.42
C ARG A 46 -5.59 0.92 -2.91
N LEU A 47 -5.58 2.18 -3.35
CA LEU A 47 -5.79 2.56 -4.75
C LEU A 47 -4.62 2.10 -5.64
N THR A 48 -3.40 2.29 -5.18
CA THR A 48 -2.20 1.88 -5.92
C THR A 48 -1.90 0.39 -5.79
N GLY A 49 -2.50 -0.30 -4.81
CA GLY A 49 -2.17 -1.70 -4.47
C GLY A 49 -0.74 -1.87 -3.94
N HIS A 50 -0.12 -0.79 -3.51
CA HIS A 50 1.28 -0.72 -3.08
C HIS A 50 1.40 0.02 -1.75
N THR A 51 2.40 -0.32 -0.93
CA THR A 51 2.79 0.41 0.27
C THR A 51 4.17 1.03 0.02
N TRP A 52 4.32 2.32 0.31
CA TRP A 52 5.48 3.07 -0.16
C TRP A 52 6.62 3.15 0.84
N LEU A 53 6.36 2.98 2.14
CA LEU A 53 7.37 3.13 3.18
C LEU A 53 7.83 1.79 3.76
N THR A 54 6.87 0.95 4.16
CA THR A 54 7.14 -0.34 4.81
C THR A 54 6.40 -1.45 4.10
N ASP A 55 7.01 -2.64 4.06
CA ASP A 55 6.31 -3.82 3.59
C ASP A 55 5.15 -4.19 4.52
N LYS A 56 4.08 -4.70 3.94
CA LYS A 56 2.90 -5.20 4.67
C LYS A 56 2.68 -6.68 4.32
N LEU A 57 2.23 -7.43 5.31
CA LEU A 57 1.76 -8.80 5.10
C LEU A 57 0.33 -8.81 4.57
N VAL A 58 0.07 -9.69 3.62
CA VAL A 58 -1.27 -9.98 3.12
C VAL A 58 -1.43 -11.47 2.93
N THR A 59 -2.63 -11.98 3.19
CA THR A 59 -2.98 -13.38 2.95
C THR A 59 -3.98 -13.43 1.80
N GLU A 60 -3.66 -14.22 0.77
CA GLU A 60 -4.53 -14.46 -0.37
C GLU A 60 -4.77 -15.94 -0.60
N GLU A 61 -5.99 -16.29 -0.99
CA GLU A 61 -6.36 -17.63 -1.39
C GLU A 61 -6.39 -17.75 -2.90
N PHE A 62 -5.81 -18.83 -3.39
CA PHE A 62 -5.74 -19.15 -4.81
C PHE A 62 -6.45 -20.49 -5.07
N SER A 63 -7.28 -20.51 -6.11
CA SER A 63 -7.89 -21.73 -6.59
C SER A 63 -7.43 -21.99 -8.02
N VAL A 64 -6.92 -23.17 -8.29
CA VAL A 64 -6.37 -23.54 -9.59
C VAL A 64 -7.26 -24.60 -10.24
N ASN A 65 -7.91 -24.25 -11.32
CA ASN A 65 -8.86 -25.14 -12.01
C ASN A 65 -8.19 -26.27 -12.76
N LYS A 66 -6.91 -26.13 -13.12
CA LYS A 66 -6.12 -27.17 -13.80
C LYS A 66 -4.70 -27.16 -13.25
N LEU A 67 -4.27 -28.30 -12.79
CA LEU A 67 -2.88 -28.57 -12.47
C LEU A 67 -2.16 -28.87 -13.80
N TYR A 68 -1.50 -27.89 -14.36
CA TYR A 68 -0.62 -28.09 -15.50
C TYR A 68 0.75 -28.53 -15.00
N ASP A 69 1.30 -29.55 -15.64
CA ASP A 69 2.70 -29.91 -15.47
C ASP A 69 3.57 -28.88 -16.19
N TRP A 70 3.82 -27.78 -15.50
CA TRP A 70 4.69 -26.73 -16.00
C TRP A 70 6.09 -27.04 -15.48
N GLY A 71 6.98 -27.49 -16.34
CA GLY A 71 8.36 -27.81 -15.99
C GLY A 71 9.15 -26.68 -15.29
N ARG A 72 8.53 -25.51 -15.12
CA ARG A 72 9.08 -24.34 -14.38
C ARG A 72 8.27 -23.96 -13.14
N GLY A 73 7.24 -24.72 -12.79
CA GLY A 73 6.34 -24.40 -11.72
C GLY A 73 5.03 -23.73 -12.18
N MET A 74 4.04 -23.71 -11.29
CA MET A 74 2.72 -23.13 -11.52
C MET A 74 2.70 -21.66 -11.05
N PRO A 75 2.38 -20.70 -11.93
CA PRO A 75 2.29 -19.31 -11.54
C PRO A 75 0.98 -19.01 -10.79
N LEU A 76 1.10 -18.30 -9.67
CA LEU A 76 0.00 -17.64 -8.99
C LEU A 76 0.16 -16.12 -9.19
N PHE A 77 -0.93 -15.45 -9.47
CA PHE A 77 -0.94 -14.00 -9.71
C PHE A 77 -1.56 -13.28 -8.51
N PRO A 78 -0.75 -12.79 -7.58
CA PRO A 78 -1.25 -12.05 -6.43
C PRO A 78 -1.84 -10.71 -6.84
N ARG A 79 -2.80 -10.23 -6.06
CA ARG A 79 -3.43 -8.91 -6.28
C ARG A 79 -2.51 -7.75 -5.92
N LYS A 80 -1.61 -7.98 -4.96
CA LYS A 80 -0.65 -6.97 -4.53
C LYS A 80 0.62 -7.06 -5.37
N ARG A 81 1.15 -5.89 -5.70
CA ARG A 81 2.37 -5.76 -6.49
C ARG A 81 3.58 -5.57 -5.57
N ASN A 82 4.77 -5.59 -6.16
CA ASN A 82 6.03 -5.37 -5.46
C ASN A 82 6.23 -6.37 -4.32
N LEU A 83 6.20 -7.65 -4.68
CA LEU A 83 6.44 -8.76 -3.77
C LEU A 83 7.86 -8.66 -3.21
N LYS A 84 8.02 -9.01 -1.95
CA LYS A 84 9.34 -9.25 -1.33
C LYS A 84 9.72 -10.71 -1.45
N ASP A 85 11.02 -11.00 -1.43
CA ASP A 85 11.50 -12.37 -1.39
C ASP A 85 10.87 -13.13 -0.23
N PHE A 86 10.54 -14.40 -0.49
CA PHE A 86 9.90 -15.24 0.51
C PHE A 86 10.83 -15.45 1.71
N ASP A 87 10.35 -15.09 2.90
CA ASP A 87 11.08 -15.22 4.15
C ASP A 87 10.13 -15.62 5.28
N SER A 88 10.13 -16.89 5.62
CA SER A 88 9.27 -17.44 6.68
C SER A 88 9.52 -16.82 8.05
N THR A 89 10.74 -16.31 8.30
CA THR A 89 11.09 -15.65 9.57
C THR A 89 10.40 -14.30 9.74
N LYS A 90 9.96 -13.71 8.62
CA LYS A 90 9.20 -12.44 8.58
C LYS A 90 7.69 -12.63 8.46
N GLY A 91 7.23 -13.88 8.61
CA GLY A 91 5.81 -14.20 8.64
C GLY A 91 5.21 -14.64 7.30
N ASP A 92 6.03 -14.78 6.24
CA ASP A 92 5.54 -15.34 4.99
C ASP A 92 5.19 -16.83 5.21
N LYS A 93 4.03 -17.28 4.66
CA LYS A 93 3.52 -18.62 4.83
C LYS A 93 2.96 -19.19 3.54
N PHE A 94 3.03 -20.52 3.45
CA PHE A 94 2.37 -21.29 2.42
C PHE A 94 1.54 -22.39 3.01
N GLU A 95 0.25 -22.40 2.72
CA GLU A 95 -0.71 -23.35 3.28
C GLU A 95 -1.53 -23.98 2.17
N ILE A 96 -1.94 -25.22 2.40
CA ILE A 96 -2.68 -26.03 1.44
C ILE A 96 -3.97 -26.50 2.10
N TRP A 97 -5.08 -26.46 1.38
CA TRP A 97 -6.35 -26.99 1.83
C TRP A 97 -6.40 -28.50 1.64
N ASP A 98 -6.51 -29.27 2.70
CA ASP A 98 -6.58 -30.74 2.65
C ASP A 98 -8.01 -31.32 2.55
N GLY A 99 -9.01 -30.45 2.52
CA GLY A 99 -10.43 -30.80 2.47
C GLY A 99 -11.17 -30.53 3.78
N GLY A 100 -10.48 -30.28 4.87
CA GLY A 100 -11.04 -29.96 6.19
C GLY A 100 -10.40 -28.74 6.85
N GLU A 101 -9.09 -28.60 6.70
CA GLU A 101 -8.31 -27.53 7.32
C GLU A 101 -7.18 -27.05 6.42
N TRP A 102 -6.55 -25.91 6.79
CA TRP A 102 -5.37 -25.40 6.16
C TRP A 102 -4.12 -26.03 6.78
N SER A 103 -3.38 -26.80 6.00
CA SER A 103 -2.13 -27.43 6.40
C SER A 103 -0.95 -26.53 6.04
N ASP A 104 -0.13 -26.19 7.02
CA ASP A 104 1.08 -25.37 6.82
C ASP A 104 2.16 -26.20 6.11
N GLN A 105 2.60 -25.71 4.95
CA GLN A 105 3.65 -26.28 4.11
C GLN A 105 4.76 -25.26 3.88
N THR A 106 4.91 -24.32 4.79
CA THR A 106 5.91 -23.25 4.71
C THR A 106 7.34 -23.84 4.68
N PRO A 107 8.15 -23.54 3.66
CA PRO A 107 9.52 -24.02 3.62
C PRO A 107 10.35 -23.41 4.75
N THR A 108 11.17 -24.24 5.41
CA THR A 108 11.98 -23.84 6.57
C THR A 108 13.46 -23.58 6.25
N GLY A 109 13.84 -23.55 4.96
CA GLY A 109 15.25 -23.41 4.57
C GLY A 109 15.45 -22.72 3.22
N ASP A 110 16.63 -22.14 3.06
CA ASP A 110 17.14 -21.58 1.80
C ASP A 110 17.69 -22.72 0.93
N GLY A 111 16.92 -23.25 0.04
CA GLY A 111 17.42 -24.33 -0.81
C GLY A 111 16.74 -24.42 -2.15
N ASP A 112 17.41 -25.12 -3.09
CA ASP A 112 16.84 -25.44 -4.41
C ASP A 112 15.54 -26.27 -4.34
N ASP A 113 15.22 -26.82 -3.16
CA ASP A 113 14.02 -27.59 -2.87
C ASP A 113 12.83 -26.77 -2.39
N GLN A 114 12.89 -25.44 -2.46
CA GLN A 114 11.76 -24.59 -2.07
C GLN A 114 10.53 -24.90 -2.91
N ILE A 115 9.44 -25.16 -2.19
CA ILE A 115 8.11 -25.46 -2.75
C ILE A 115 7.53 -24.24 -3.45
N ILE A 116 7.83 -23.06 -2.92
CA ILE A 116 7.32 -21.78 -3.36
C ILE A 116 8.50 -20.82 -3.56
N TYR A 117 8.47 -20.04 -4.63
CA TYR A 117 9.40 -18.93 -4.81
C TYR A 117 8.72 -17.72 -5.42
N PHE A 118 9.19 -16.54 -5.08
CA PHE A 118 8.65 -15.28 -5.53
C PHE A 118 9.54 -14.70 -6.63
N GLN A 119 8.90 -14.22 -7.67
CA GLN A 119 9.58 -13.46 -8.70
C GLN A 119 9.19 -12.00 -8.59
N GLU A 120 9.92 -11.24 -7.77
CA GLU A 120 9.67 -9.83 -7.45
C GLU A 120 9.43 -8.98 -8.71
N ILE A 121 10.33 -9.09 -9.69
CA ILE A 121 10.30 -8.28 -10.92
C ILE A 121 9.00 -8.46 -11.69
N LYS A 122 8.43 -9.68 -11.69
CA LYS A 122 7.20 -9.99 -12.41
C LYS A 122 5.96 -9.93 -11.55
N GLY A 123 6.11 -9.82 -10.21
CA GLY A 123 4.99 -9.87 -9.29
C GLY A 123 4.24 -11.21 -9.36
N VAL A 124 4.95 -12.33 -9.52
CA VAL A 124 4.39 -13.67 -9.66
C VAL A 124 4.97 -14.58 -8.60
N ILE A 125 4.13 -15.39 -7.99
CA ILE A 125 4.51 -16.46 -7.10
C ILE A 125 4.48 -17.76 -7.88
N TYR A 126 5.53 -18.56 -7.79
CA TYR A 126 5.59 -19.86 -8.46
C TYR A 126 5.58 -20.99 -7.45
N LEU A 127 4.73 -21.99 -7.72
CA LEU A 127 4.74 -23.26 -6.99
C LEU A 127 5.44 -24.32 -7.84
N ARG A 128 6.38 -25.08 -7.26
CA ARG A 128 7.10 -26.13 -7.97
C ARG A 128 6.19 -27.31 -8.29
N GLY A 129 6.28 -27.83 -9.51
CA GLY A 129 5.30 -28.74 -10.10
C GLY A 129 5.17 -30.12 -9.43
N TYR A 130 6.21 -30.66 -8.78
CA TYR A 130 6.15 -31.99 -8.17
C TYR A 130 5.19 -32.11 -6.98
N LEU A 131 4.82 -30.98 -6.36
CA LEU A 131 3.85 -30.93 -5.25
C LEU A 131 2.44 -31.34 -5.68
N PHE A 132 2.07 -31.05 -6.91
CA PHE A 132 0.70 -31.25 -7.38
C PHE A 132 0.35 -32.73 -7.59
N THR A 133 1.34 -33.57 -7.82
CA THR A 133 1.15 -35.04 -7.89
C THR A 133 0.86 -35.65 -6.51
N ILE A 134 1.29 -34.99 -5.44
CA ILE A 134 1.16 -35.51 -4.06
C ILE A 134 -0.10 -34.97 -3.38
N LEU A 135 -0.46 -33.71 -3.63
CA LEU A 135 -1.38 -32.98 -2.75
C LEU A 135 -2.85 -33.06 -3.10
N ARG A 136 -3.23 -33.58 -4.27
CA ARG A 136 -4.65 -33.73 -4.71
C ARG A 136 -5.57 -32.52 -4.48
N THR A 137 -5.02 -31.38 -4.08
CA THR A 137 -5.75 -30.15 -3.81
C THR A 137 -5.47 -29.11 -4.88
N ASN A 138 -6.44 -28.26 -5.12
CA ASN A 138 -6.35 -27.12 -6.02
C ASN A 138 -6.51 -25.77 -5.30
N ARG A 139 -6.52 -25.77 -3.97
CA ARG A 139 -6.67 -24.58 -3.14
C ARG A 139 -5.42 -24.34 -2.30
N PHE A 140 -4.89 -23.14 -2.43
CA PHE A 140 -3.67 -22.67 -1.77
C PHE A 140 -3.94 -21.36 -1.07
N ARG A 141 -3.29 -21.14 0.06
CA ARG A 141 -3.27 -19.85 0.76
C ARG A 141 -1.83 -19.43 0.94
N VAL A 142 -1.52 -18.22 0.48
CA VAL A 142 -0.18 -17.65 0.60
C VAL A 142 -0.27 -16.38 1.41
N THR A 143 0.50 -16.30 2.48
CA THR A 143 0.77 -15.07 3.21
C THR A 143 2.11 -14.55 2.73
N TYR A 144 2.16 -13.33 2.24
CA TYR A 144 3.35 -12.77 1.63
C TYR A 144 3.48 -11.29 1.94
N ARG A 145 4.72 -10.78 1.92
CA ARG A 145 5.02 -9.37 2.06
C ARG A 145 5.02 -8.68 0.71
N TYR A 146 4.52 -7.46 0.68
CA TYR A 146 4.50 -6.61 -0.51
C TYR A 146 4.76 -5.16 -0.15
N GLY A 147 5.19 -4.36 -1.13
CA GLY A 147 5.48 -2.95 -0.92
C GLY A 147 6.83 -2.71 -0.24
N GLY A 148 6.93 -1.59 0.51
CA GLY A 148 8.17 -1.18 1.15
C GLY A 148 9.24 -0.72 0.16
N ASP A 149 10.47 -0.59 0.63
CA ASP A 149 11.60 0.00 -0.09
C ASP A 149 11.65 -0.39 -1.55
N ASN A 150 11.48 0.60 -2.40
CA ASN A 150 11.68 0.43 -3.82
C ASN A 150 13.18 0.55 -4.10
N GLU A 151 13.90 -0.56 -4.17
CA GLU A 151 15.28 -0.59 -4.66
C GLU A 151 15.41 0.04 -6.08
N ARG A 152 14.28 0.20 -6.77
CA ARG A 152 14.20 0.87 -8.07
C ARG A 152 14.21 2.39 -7.98
N ILE A 153 13.79 2.97 -6.86
CA ILE A 153 13.90 4.40 -6.58
C ILE A 153 15.23 4.60 -5.87
N LYS A 154 16.30 4.68 -6.65
CA LYS A 154 17.67 4.83 -6.16
C LYS A 154 17.96 6.18 -5.48
N ASP A 155 16.98 7.02 -5.30
CA ASP A 155 17.15 8.26 -4.56
C ASP A 155 16.93 7.98 -3.07
N VAL A 156 18.01 7.57 -2.42
CA VAL A 156 18.08 7.16 -1.00
C VAL A 156 17.63 8.28 -0.05
N THR A 157 17.50 9.51 -0.55
CA THR A 157 17.12 10.67 0.26
C THR A 157 15.62 10.84 0.42
N GLU A 158 14.81 10.26 -0.48
CA GLU A 158 13.34 10.33 -0.40
C GLU A 158 12.72 8.94 -0.63
N PRO A 159 12.43 8.19 0.45
CA PRO A 159 11.89 6.82 0.36
C PRO A 159 10.50 6.77 -0.29
N ILE A 160 9.78 7.89 -0.30
CA ILE A 160 8.44 8.01 -0.89
C ILE A 160 8.51 8.95 -2.10
N PRO A 161 7.97 8.54 -3.28
CA PRO A 161 7.94 9.39 -4.47
C PRO A 161 7.25 10.74 -4.20
N ARG A 162 7.78 11.80 -4.79
CA ARG A 162 7.24 13.16 -4.62
C ARG A 162 5.79 13.27 -5.03
N ASP A 163 5.40 12.56 -6.09
CA ASP A 163 4.02 12.55 -6.58
C ASP A 163 3.07 11.92 -5.56
N ILE A 164 3.47 10.83 -4.90
CA ILE A 164 2.69 10.19 -3.83
C ILE A 164 2.56 11.10 -2.62
N LYS A 165 3.65 11.77 -2.20
CA LYS A 165 3.59 12.79 -1.14
C LYS A 165 2.63 13.91 -1.51
N LYS A 166 2.67 14.36 -2.77
CA LYS A 166 1.80 15.40 -3.27
C LYS A 166 0.35 14.96 -3.26
N ALA A 167 0.05 13.75 -3.75
CA ALA A 167 -1.30 13.19 -3.72
C ALA A 167 -1.85 13.14 -2.30
N CYS A 168 -1.07 12.66 -1.32
CA CYS A 168 -1.46 12.63 0.08
C CYS A 168 -1.77 14.03 0.63
N LYS A 169 -0.92 15.02 0.34
CA LYS A 169 -1.17 16.42 0.73
C LYS A 169 -2.47 16.96 0.15
N LEU A 170 -2.70 16.77 -1.15
CA LEU A 170 -3.89 17.27 -1.83
C LEU A 170 -5.17 16.62 -1.29
N MET A 171 -5.17 15.29 -1.08
CA MET A 171 -6.29 14.56 -0.51
C MET A 171 -6.63 15.10 0.89
N THR A 172 -5.62 15.25 1.75
CA THR A 172 -5.79 15.79 3.10
C THR A 172 -6.32 17.23 3.08
N CYS A 173 -5.82 18.06 2.16
CA CYS A 173 -6.33 19.42 2.00
C CYS A 173 -7.79 19.44 1.54
N ILE A 174 -8.20 18.54 0.64
CA ILE A 174 -9.60 18.40 0.21
C ILE A 174 -10.48 18.00 1.38
N ASP A 175 -10.06 17.01 2.18
CA ASP A 175 -10.83 16.55 3.35
C ASP A 175 -11.00 17.66 4.38
N ILE A 176 -9.94 18.42 4.69
CA ILE A 176 -10.00 19.56 5.62
C ILE A 176 -10.92 20.65 5.08
N LEU A 177 -10.83 20.99 3.80
CA LEU A 177 -11.66 22.02 3.20
C LEU A 177 -13.10 21.57 2.95
N GLY A 178 -13.32 20.26 2.77
CA GLY A 178 -14.64 19.63 2.57
C GLY A 178 -15.48 19.58 3.83
N THR A 179 -14.86 19.45 5.00
CA THR A 179 -15.56 19.58 6.28
C THR A 179 -15.95 21.03 6.49
N ASP A 180 -17.10 21.28 7.15
CA ASP A 180 -17.70 22.62 7.40
C ASP A 180 -16.88 23.50 8.37
N PHE A 181 -15.56 23.31 8.38
CA PHE A 181 -14.71 24.26 9.06
C PHE A 181 -14.91 25.63 8.40
N GLN A 182 -15.19 26.63 9.20
CA GLN A 182 -15.43 28.03 8.79
C GLN A 182 -14.16 28.66 8.16
N MET A 183 -13.55 27.99 7.20
CA MET A 183 -12.48 28.54 6.40
C MET A 183 -13.08 29.44 5.31
N SER A 184 -13.62 30.57 5.73
CA SER A 184 -14.17 31.57 4.82
C SER A 184 -13.12 32.30 3.99
N GLN A 185 -11.82 32.10 4.27
CA GLN A 185 -10.75 32.80 3.56
C GLN A 185 -9.50 31.94 3.42
N ILE A 186 -9.34 31.24 2.31
CA ILE A 186 -8.00 30.91 1.86
C ILE A 186 -7.40 32.24 1.37
N ALA A 187 -6.50 32.83 2.15
CA ALA A 187 -5.80 34.05 1.77
C ALA A 187 -4.76 33.74 0.68
N TYR A 188 -5.21 33.51 -0.53
CA TYR A 188 -4.36 33.74 -1.68
C TYR A 188 -4.23 35.27 -1.83
N GLY A 189 -3.01 35.79 -1.68
CA GLY A 189 -2.73 37.22 -1.77
C GLY A 189 -3.11 37.79 -3.14
N GLY A 190 -4.32 38.30 -3.24
CA GLY A 190 -4.89 38.92 -4.41
C GLY A 190 -6.40 39.10 -4.21
N GLU A 191 -6.92 40.28 -4.56
CA GLU A 191 -8.32 40.63 -4.50
C GLU A 191 -9.17 39.73 -5.41
N GLY A 192 -9.63 38.60 -4.87
CA GLY A 192 -10.54 37.71 -5.57
C GLY A 192 -11.08 36.63 -4.66
N ASN A 193 -12.38 36.51 -4.55
CA ASN A 193 -13.05 35.36 -3.93
C ASN A 193 -12.68 34.09 -4.73
N ILE A 194 -11.74 33.32 -4.22
CA ILE A 194 -11.42 32.04 -4.83
C ILE A 194 -12.55 31.06 -4.47
N ASP A 195 -13.21 30.54 -5.50
CA ASP A 195 -14.21 29.52 -5.36
C ASP A 195 -13.53 28.22 -4.83
N LYS A 196 -13.80 27.92 -3.57
CA LYS A 196 -13.29 26.75 -2.87
C LYS A 196 -13.51 25.45 -3.68
N ASN A 197 -14.68 25.31 -4.28
CA ASN A 197 -15.03 24.11 -5.03
C ASN A 197 -14.14 23.94 -6.26
N LYS A 198 -13.88 25.03 -7.00
CA LYS A 198 -12.96 24.98 -8.17
C LYS A 198 -11.54 24.60 -7.80
N VAL A 199 -11.07 25.00 -6.62
CA VAL A 199 -9.74 24.59 -6.13
C VAL A 199 -9.73 23.12 -5.80
N MET A 200 -10.76 22.62 -5.12
CA MET A 200 -10.88 21.21 -4.77
C MET A 200 -11.03 20.32 -6.02
N ASP A 201 -11.84 20.73 -7.00
CA ASP A 201 -11.99 20.02 -8.28
C ASP A 201 -10.65 19.91 -9.02
N ARG A 202 -9.90 21.00 -9.11
CA ARG A 202 -8.56 20.98 -9.71
C ARG A 202 -7.60 20.06 -8.98
N TRP A 203 -7.62 20.03 -7.65
CA TRP A 203 -6.79 19.13 -6.87
C TRP A 203 -7.20 17.67 -7.05
N GLN A 204 -8.50 17.39 -7.17
CA GLN A 204 -8.99 16.05 -7.48
C GLN A 204 -8.52 15.59 -8.86
N GLU A 205 -8.62 16.44 -9.88
CA GLU A 205 -8.09 16.14 -11.22
C GLU A 205 -6.58 15.83 -11.19
N GLU A 206 -5.82 16.56 -10.38
CA GLU A 206 -4.38 16.31 -10.22
C GLU A 206 -4.08 15.00 -9.51
N ILE A 207 -4.85 14.63 -8.48
CA ILE A 207 -4.77 13.35 -7.79
C ILE A 207 -5.04 12.20 -8.77
N ASP A 208 -6.10 12.32 -9.58
CA ASP A 208 -6.51 11.30 -10.55
C ASP A 208 -5.47 11.09 -11.67
N GLN A 209 -4.57 12.05 -11.88
CA GLN A 209 -3.42 11.90 -12.79
C GLN A 209 -2.23 11.18 -12.15
N ILE A 210 -2.13 11.18 -10.82
CA ILE A 210 -1.02 10.59 -10.08
C ILE A 210 -1.31 9.12 -9.72
N ILE A 211 -2.55 8.83 -9.34
CA ILE A 211 -3.00 7.51 -8.87
C ILE A 211 -3.71 6.75 -9.99
#